data_c41132494aaf97ffa4227123512e1425
#
_entry.id   c41132494aaf97ffa4227123512e1425
#
_cell.length_a   1.000
_cell.length_b   1.000
_cell.length_c   1.000
_cell.angle_alpha   90.00
_cell.angle_beta   90.00
_cell.angle_gamma   90.00
#
_symmetry.space_group_name_H-M   'P 1'
#
loop_
_entity.id
_entity.type
_entity.pdbx_description
1 polymer ?
#
loop_
_entity_poly.entity_id
_entity_poly.type
_entity_poly.pdbx_seq_one_letter_code
_entity_poly.pdbx_strand_id
1 'polypeptide(L)'
;RDFLWRLSSATVDLDESDFTPLPDYHRLIAPLRGEMELTHDGGPLISLAPYQVHAFDGGADTHSRGRCVDFNLMLRKDRCAGSVSPLRTSGGPVSFSAEPGSSTFILYCAEGSGTLTFAGESSTIASGEAVLIQDPGSAPLHLDCPGPASFMAAQVRSLP
;
A
#
# COMPACT_ATOMS: atom_id res chain seq x y z
N ARG A 1 2.19 15.93 13.55
CA ARG A 1 1.53 14.67 13.15
C ARG A 1 2.09 13.56 14.02
N ASP A 2 1.21 12.80 14.67
CA ASP A 2 1.62 11.77 15.63
C ASP A 2 0.78 10.49 15.42
N PHE A 3 1.02 9.80 14.31
CA PHE A 3 0.42 8.52 14.02
C PHE A 3 1.50 7.44 13.98
N LEU A 4 1.15 6.19 14.29
CA LEU A 4 2.05 5.04 14.14
C LEU A 4 2.23 4.67 12.68
N TRP A 5 1.12 4.62 11.95
CA TRP A 5 1.12 4.40 10.51
C TRP A 5 -0.07 5.13 9.88
N ARG A 6 0.05 5.39 8.60
CA ARG A 6 -1.02 6.00 7.79
C ARG A 6 -0.99 5.39 6.39
N LEU A 7 -2.15 4.92 5.97
CA LEU A 7 -2.39 4.49 4.59
C LEU A 7 -3.24 5.56 3.90
N SER A 8 -2.87 5.92 2.69
CA SER A 8 -3.63 6.86 1.88
C SER A 8 -3.53 6.53 0.39
N SER A 9 -4.54 6.94 -0.34
CA SER A 9 -4.54 6.99 -1.80
C SER A 9 -5.02 8.37 -2.22
N ALA A 10 -4.37 8.96 -3.20
CA ALA A 10 -4.69 10.29 -3.67
C ALA A 10 -4.55 10.39 -5.19
N THR A 11 -5.37 11.25 -5.79
CA THR A 11 -5.18 11.67 -7.17
C THR A 11 -4.20 12.83 -7.22
N VAL A 12 -3.16 12.68 -8.02
CA VAL A 12 -2.15 13.71 -8.28
C VAL A 12 -2.43 14.32 -9.64
N ASP A 13 -3.02 15.50 -9.64
CA ASP A 13 -3.42 16.22 -10.87
C ASP A 13 -2.37 17.21 -11.36
N LEU A 14 -1.33 17.44 -10.59
CA LEU A 14 -0.22 18.32 -10.94
C LEU A 14 0.86 17.55 -11.70
N ASP A 15 1.45 18.20 -12.69
CA ASP A 15 2.55 17.63 -13.47
C ASP A 15 3.81 17.44 -12.60
N GLU A 16 4.01 18.32 -11.63
CA GLU A 16 5.12 18.26 -10.68
C GLU A 16 4.63 18.66 -9.28
N SER A 17 5.22 18.05 -8.25
CA SER A 17 4.97 18.44 -6.86
C SER A 17 6.12 18.03 -5.94
N ASP A 18 6.28 18.80 -4.85
CA ASP A 18 7.20 18.46 -3.77
C ASP A 18 6.46 17.78 -2.63
N PHE A 19 7.04 16.71 -2.11
CA PHE A 19 6.47 16.04 -0.95
C PHE A 19 6.86 16.78 0.32
N THR A 20 5.92 16.90 1.25
CA THR A 20 6.24 17.41 2.59
C THR A 20 7.21 16.45 3.28
N PRO A 21 8.40 16.92 3.71
CA PRO A 21 9.32 16.10 4.46
C PRO A 21 8.70 15.62 5.79
N LEU A 22 8.85 14.33 6.07
CA LEU A 22 8.38 13.69 7.30
C LEU A 22 9.53 12.85 7.88
N PRO A 23 10.49 13.47 8.58
CA PRO A 23 11.72 12.79 9.00
C PRO A 23 11.50 11.63 9.96
N ASP A 24 10.39 11.61 10.68
CA ASP A 24 10.05 10.54 11.62
C ASP A 24 9.41 9.31 10.96
N TYR A 25 9.27 9.30 9.63
CA TYR A 25 8.55 8.25 8.93
C TYR A 25 9.37 7.62 7.80
N HIS A 26 9.22 6.31 7.64
CA HIS A 26 9.50 5.62 6.39
C HIS A 26 8.25 5.65 5.51
N ARG A 27 8.44 5.72 4.19
CA ARG A 27 7.34 5.74 3.24
C ARG A 27 7.50 4.64 2.21
N LEU A 28 6.37 3.98 1.88
CA LEU A 28 6.26 3.06 0.75
C LEU A 28 5.18 3.63 -0.18
N ILE A 29 5.54 3.87 -1.43
CA ILE A 29 4.66 4.49 -2.41
C ILE A 29 4.59 3.65 -3.68
N ALA A 30 3.43 3.65 -4.33
CA ALA A 30 3.25 3.08 -5.65
C ALA A 30 2.20 3.86 -6.43
N PRO A 31 2.37 4.11 -7.73
CA PRO A 31 1.25 4.53 -8.55
C PRO A 31 0.29 3.35 -8.75
N LEU A 32 -1.01 3.60 -8.71
CA LEU A 32 -2.06 2.63 -9.06
C LEU A 32 -2.51 2.82 -10.50
N ARG A 33 -2.53 4.08 -10.96
CA ARG A 33 -2.79 4.50 -12.34
C ARG A 33 -1.82 5.58 -12.71
N GLY A 34 -1.48 5.65 -14.00
CA GLY A 34 -0.50 6.59 -14.49
C GLY A 34 0.92 6.17 -14.12
N GLU A 35 1.84 7.09 -14.25
CA GLU A 35 3.26 6.89 -13.98
C GLU A 35 3.74 7.95 -13.01
N MET A 36 4.75 7.60 -12.23
CA MET A 36 5.35 8.50 -11.26
C MET A 36 6.87 8.44 -11.40
N GLU A 37 7.48 9.60 -11.51
CA GLU A 37 8.93 9.76 -11.44
C GLU A 37 9.28 10.50 -10.14
N LEU A 38 10.28 10.00 -9.43
CA LEU A 38 10.73 10.57 -8.17
C LEU A 38 12.23 10.87 -8.22
N THR A 39 12.61 11.97 -7.57
CA THR A 39 13.99 12.22 -7.16
C THR A 39 14.03 12.48 -5.67
N HIS A 40 15.07 12.01 -5.00
CA HIS A 40 15.32 12.23 -3.58
C HIS A 40 16.64 12.97 -3.42
N ASP A 41 16.63 14.10 -2.69
CA ASP A 41 17.83 14.90 -2.37
C ASP A 41 18.66 15.27 -3.62
N GLY A 42 17.99 15.55 -4.74
CA GLY A 42 18.63 15.84 -6.02
C GLY A 42 19.36 14.65 -6.66
N GLY A 43 19.10 13.43 -6.19
CA GLY A 43 19.69 12.21 -6.69
C GLY A 43 19.12 11.71 -8.02
N PRO A 44 19.38 10.46 -8.39
CA PRO A 44 18.96 9.91 -9.68
C PRO A 44 17.43 9.80 -9.79
N LEU A 45 16.94 9.87 -11.03
CA LEU A 45 15.53 9.73 -11.33
C LEU A 45 15.10 8.27 -11.15
N ILE A 46 14.00 8.08 -10.43
CA ILE A 46 13.36 6.79 -10.19
C ILE A 46 12.00 6.79 -10.89
N SER A 47 11.83 5.95 -11.89
CA SER A 47 10.57 5.81 -12.62
C SER A 47 9.79 4.62 -12.08
N LEU A 48 8.54 4.84 -11.69
CA LEU A 48 7.65 3.82 -11.14
C LEU A 48 6.49 3.55 -12.10
N ALA A 49 6.38 2.30 -12.51
CA ALA A 49 5.22 1.79 -13.23
C ALA A 49 4.06 1.52 -12.25
N PRO A 50 2.80 1.39 -12.74
CA PRO A 50 1.68 1.01 -11.89
C PRO A 50 1.97 -0.24 -11.05
N TYR A 51 1.62 -0.19 -9.77
CA TYR A 51 1.84 -1.23 -8.75
C TYR A 51 3.30 -1.51 -8.38
N GLN A 52 4.24 -0.76 -8.90
CA GLN A 52 5.65 -0.86 -8.49
C GLN A 52 5.87 -0.08 -7.20
N VAL A 53 6.22 -0.79 -6.13
CA VAL A 53 6.42 -0.21 -4.80
C VAL A 53 7.84 0.30 -4.66
N HIS A 54 7.97 1.52 -4.15
CA HIS A 54 9.25 2.16 -3.83
C HIS A 54 9.26 2.60 -2.37
N ALA A 55 10.29 2.20 -1.63
CA ALA A 55 10.48 2.57 -0.23
C ALA A 55 11.55 3.65 -0.11
N PHE A 56 11.31 4.66 0.71
CA PHE A 56 12.25 5.76 0.94
C PHE A 56 12.08 6.39 2.32
N ASP A 57 13.10 7.15 2.73
CA ASP A 57 13.06 7.93 3.95
C ASP A 57 12.13 9.15 3.77
N GLY A 58 11.12 9.27 4.61
CA GLY A 58 10.17 10.37 4.54
C GLY A 58 10.78 11.74 4.83
N GLY A 59 11.97 11.81 5.41
CA GLY A 59 12.74 13.04 5.61
C GLY A 59 13.51 13.53 4.39
N ALA A 60 13.62 12.68 3.34
CA ALA A 60 14.28 13.07 2.10
C ALA A 60 13.52 14.19 1.40
N ASP A 61 14.26 15.10 0.77
CA ASP A 61 13.71 16.12 -0.12
C ASP A 61 13.27 15.44 -1.42
N THR A 62 11.96 15.20 -1.54
CA THR A 62 11.39 14.38 -2.62
C THR A 62 10.59 15.25 -3.58
N HIS A 63 10.98 15.22 -4.84
CA HIS A 63 10.26 15.84 -5.94
C HIS A 63 9.64 14.76 -6.82
N SER A 64 8.37 14.95 -7.19
CA SER A 64 7.64 14.03 -8.05
C SER A 64 7.20 14.69 -9.35
N ARG A 65 7.18 13.89 -10.41
CA ARG A 65 6.63 14.23 -11.73
C ARG A 65 5.64 13.16 -12.17
N GLY A 66 4.64 13.59 -12.92
CA GLY A 66 3.63 12.72 -13.49
C GLY A 66 2.31 12.78 -12.75
N ARG A 67 1.24 12.63 -13.54
CA ARG A 67 -0.13 12.55 -13.03
C ARG A 67 -0.47 11.10 -12.77
N CYS A 68 -0.93 10.80 -11.57
CA CYS A 68 -1.23 9.43 -11.18
C CYS A 68 -2.30 9.38 -10.09
N VAL A 69 -2.76 8.18 -9.81
CA VAL A 69 -3.40 7.85 -8.53
C VAL A 69 -2.36 7.07 -7.76
N ASP A 70 -2.00 7.55 -6.59
CA ASP A 70 -0.99 6.92 -5.75
C ASP A 70 -1.59 6.08 -4.62
N PHE A 71 -0.75 5.24 -4.06
CA PHE A 71 -0.97 4.49 -2.82
C PHE A 71 0.26 4.69 -1.94
N ASN A 72 0.07 5.06 -0.68
CA ASN A 72 1.16 5.48 0.18
C ASN A 72 0.96 4.95 1.60
N LEU A 73 1.93 4.18 2.09
CA LEU A 73 2.01 3.73 3.47
C LEU A 73 3.15 4.48 4.17
N MET A 74 2.82 5.17 5.25
CA MET A 74 3.79 5.85 6.12
C MET A 74 3.90 5.09 7.42
N LEU A 75 5.11 4.81 7.85
CA LEU A 75 5.44 4.02 9.03
C LEU A 75 6.33 4.82 9.96
N ARG A 76 5.92 4.99 11.22
CA ARG A 76 6.75 5.71 12.21
C ARG A 76 8.02 4.91 12.50
N LYS A 77 9.17 5.55 12.28
CA LYS A 77 10.49 4.99 12.57
C LYS A 77 10.56 4.58 14.05
N ASP A 78 11.29 3.51 14.34
CA ASP A 78 11.51 2.97 15.71
C ASP A 78 10.25 2.50 16.44
N ARG A 79 9.07 2.55 15.81
CA ARG A 79 7.80 2.12 16.41
C ARG A 79 7.10 1.03 15.62
N CYS A 80 7.21 1.08 14.30
CA CYS A 80 6.65 0.05 13.42
C CYS A 80 7.49 -0.12 12.16
N ALA A 81 7.33 -1.29 11.56
CA ALA A 81 7.83 -1.61 10.23
C ALA A 81 6.69 -2.22 9.42
N GLY A 82 6.86 -2.33 8.12
CA GLY A 82 5.80 -2.88 7.29
C GLY A 82 6.23 -3.11 5.85
N SER A 83 5.30 -3.64 5.09
CA SER A 83 5.46 -3.94 3.67
C SER A 83 4.20 -3.58 2.89
N VAL A 84 4.38 -3.38 1.61
CA VAL A 84 3.30 -3.23 0.63
C VAL A 84 3.59 -4.16 -0.53
N SER A 85 2.62 -4.97 -0.91
CA SER A 85 2.73 -5.90 -2.04
C SER A 85 1.49 -5.83 -2.93
N PRO A 86 1.64 -5.76 -4.25
CA PRO A 86 0.50 -5.86 -5.15
C PRO A 86 -0.01 -7.31 -5.19
N LEU A 87 -1.32 -7.47 -5.29
CA LEU A 87 -1.99 -8.72 -5.57
C LEU A 87 -2.90 -8.50 -6.77
N ARG A 88 -2.55 -9.08 -7.90
CA ARG A 88 -3.29 -8.94 -9.14
C ARG A 88 -3.73 -10.32 -9.62
N THR A 89 -4.99 -10.43 -10.00
CA THR A 89 -5.59 -11.69 -10.45
C THR A 89 -6.45 -11.47 -11.69
N SER A 90 -6.56 -12.51 -12.51
CA SER A 90 -7.52 -12.56 -13.63
C SER A 90 -8.93 -13.00 -13.20
N GLY A 91 -9.08 -13.36 -11.94
CA GLY A 91 -10.32 -13.87 -11.32
C GLY A 91 -10.08 -15.19 -10.58
N GLY A 92 -11.15 -15.70 -9.97
CA GLY A 92 -11.12 -16.93 -9.22
C GLY A 92 -10.57 -16.79 -7.80
N PRO A 93 -10.42 -17.94 -7.08
CA PRO A 93 -9.95 -17.93 -5.71
C PRO A 93 -8.41 -17.78 -5.62
N VAL A 94 -7.97 -16.99 -4.66
CA VAL A 94 -6.57 -16.84 -4.26
C VAL A 94 -6.50 -17.03 -2.75
N SER A 95 -5.52 -17.80 -2.27
CA SER A 95 -5.28 -18.00 -0.83
C SER A 95 -3.87 -17.53 -0.48
N PHE A 96 -3.75 -16.85 0.65
CA PHE A 96 -2.49 -16.35 1.18
C PHE A 96 -2.59 -16.18 2.69
N SER A 97 -1.47 -15.88 3.34
CA SER A 97 -1.41 -15.59 4.77
C SER A 97 -0.71 -14.26 5.00
N ALA A 98 -1.01 -13.62 6.12
CA ALA A 98 -0.25 -12.45 6.56
C ALA A 98 1.21 -12.83 6.84
N GLU A 99 2.09 -11.86 6.72
CA GLU A 99 3.50 -12.04 7.10
C GLU A 99 3.63 -12.34 8.60
N PRO A 100 4.57 -13.21 8.99
CA PRO A 100 4.82 -13.47 10.40
C PRO A 100 5.07 -12.19 11.20
N GLY A 101 4.40 -12.05 12.34
CA GLY A 101 4.54 -10.89 13.20
C GLY A 101 3.73 -9.65 12.79
N SER A 102 2.91 -9.74 11.73
CA SER A 102 1.99 -8.66 11.38
C SER A 102 0.99 -8.41 12.50
N SER A 103 0.92 -7.17 12.97
CA SER A 103 -0.11 -6.72 13.92
C SER A 103 -1.34 -6.19 13.20
N THR A 104 -1.18 -5.71 11.96
CA THR A 104 -2.26 -5.20 11.12
C THR A 104 -2.04 -5.63 9.68
N PHE A 105 -3.08 -6.17 9.08
CA PHE A 105 -3.16 -6.50 7.66
C PHE A 105 -4.25 -5.66 7.01
N ILE A 106 -3.96 -5.03 5.88
CA ILE A 106 -4.92 -4.20 5.13
C ILE A 106 -4.91 -4.66 3.68
N LEU A 107 -6.09 -4.98 3.15
CA LEU A 107 -6.27 -5.25 1.73
C LEU A 107 -7.09 -4.12 1.11
N TYR A 108 -6.46 -3.34 0.25
CA TYR A 108 -7.09 -2.25 -0.49
C TYR A 108 -7.37 -2.70 -1.92
N CYS A 109 -8.60 -2.52 -2.38
CA CYS A 109 -8.99 -2.79 -3.75
C CYS A 109 -8.76 -1.55 -4.62
N ALA A 110 -7.81 -1.65 -5.56
CA ALA A 110 -7.54 -0.57 -6.51
C ALA A 110 -8.45 -0.65 -7.74
N GLU A 111 -8.70 -1.86 -8.24
CA GLU A 111 -9.55 -2.12 -9.40
C GLU A 111 -10.29 -3.44 -9.26
N GLY A 112 -11.53 -3.49 -9.76
CA GLY A 112 -12.36 -4.68 -9.69
C GLY A 112 -13.04 -4.85 -8.34
N SER A 113 -13.21 -6.09 -7.93
CA SER A 113 -13.81 -6.45 -6.64
C SER A 113 -13.45 -7.87 -6.24
N GLY A 114 -13.66 -8.18 -4.97
CA GLY A 114 -13.49 -9.53 -4.44
C GLY A 114 -14.21 -9.71 -3.11
N THR A 115 -14.34 -10.95 -2.69
CA THR A 115 -14.83 -11.30 -1.36
C THR A 115 -13.69 -11.92 -0.56
N LEU A 116 -13.31 -11.26 0.52
CA LEU A 116 -12.28 -11.74 1.45
C LEU A 116 -12.94 -12.50 2.58
N THR A 117 -12.49 -13.75 2.79
CA THR A 117 -12.92 -14.59 3.91
C THR A 117 -11.74 -14.85 4.83
N PHE A 118 -11.93 -14.56 6.10
CA PHE A 118 -10.95 -14.74 7.16
C PHE A 118 -11.66 -15.13 8.46
N ALA A 119 -11.17 -16.17 9.13
CA ALA A 119 -11.70 -16.64 10.42
C ALA A 119 -13.23 -16.82 10.44
N GLY A 120 -13.79 -17.34 9.34
CA GLY A 120 -15.22 -17.59 9.20
C GLY A 120 -16.08 -16.37 8.86
N GLU A 121 -15.48 -15.19 8.74
CA GLU A 121 -16.16 -13.96 8.33
C GLU A 121 -15.79 -13.59 6.88
N SER A 122 -16.74 -13.02 6.16
CA SER A 122 -16.56 -12.59 4.77
C SER A 122 -16.92 -11.15 4.59
N SER A 123 -16.12 -10.44 3.79
CA SER A 123 -16.35 -9.04 3.40
C SER A 123 -16.16 -8.88 1.90
N THR A 124 -17.08 -8.20 1.25
CA THR A 124 -16.93 -7.80 -0.15
C THR A 124 -16.18 -6.48 -0.22
N ILE A 125 -15.16 -6.43 -1.07
CA ILE A 125 -14.30 -5.25 -1.25
C ILE A 125 -14.44 -4.81 -2.70
N ALA A 126 -14.95 -3.61 -2.92
CA ALA A 126 -15.01 -2.97 -4.23
C ALA A 126 -13.88 -1.94 -4.40
N SER A 127 -13.70 -1.46 -5.62
CA SER A 127 -12.68 -0.44 -5.95
C SER A 127 -12.79 0.78 -5.04
N GLY A 128 -11.69 1.17 -4.42
CA GLY A 128 -11.60 2.27 -3.45
C GLY A 128 -11.89 1.87 -2.00
N GLU A 129 -12.26 0.61 -1.74
CA GLU A 129 -12.53 0.09 -0.40
C GLU A 129 -11.36 -0.73 0.14
N ALA A 130 -11.31 -0.88 1.45
CA ALA A 130 -10.32 -1.69 2.13
C ALA A 130 -10.92 -2.49 3.29
N VAL A 131 -10.31 -3.65 3.58
CA VAL A 131 -10.55 -4.42 4.79
C VAL A 131 -9.29 -4.37 5.64
N LEU A 132 -9.49 -4.13 6.94
CA LEU A 132 -8.42 -4.12 7.93
C LEU A 132 -8.66 -5.27 8.91
N ILE A 133 -7.61 -6.07 9.14
CA ILE A 133 -7.59 -7.18 10.09
C ILE A 133 -6.52 -6.91 11.13
N GLN A 134 -6.92 -6.87 12.40
CA GLN A 134 -6.00 -6.77 13.53
C GLN A 134 -5.55 -8.16 13.94
N ASP A 135 -4.26 -8.30 14.25
CA ASP A 135 -3.64 -9.53 14.74
C ASP A 135 -4.03 -10.76 13.88
N PRO A 136 -3.73 -10.75 12.57
CA PRO A 136 -4.20 -11.78 11.65
C PRO A 136 -3.63 -13.17 11.98
N GLY A 137 -2.47 -13.24 12.64
CA GLY A 137 -1.81 -14.50 12.89
C GLY A 137 -1.39 -15.21 11.61
N SER A 138 -1.36 -16.55 11.65
CA SER A 138 -0.99 -17.39 10.50
C SER A 138 -2.19 -18.00 9.77
N ALA A 139 -3.42 -17.65 10.16
CA ALA A 139 -4.61 -18.18 9.54
C ALA A 139 -4.70 -17.76 8.05
N PRO A 140 -5.18 -18.62 7.16
CA PRO A 140 -5.27 -18.30 5.75
C PRO A 140 -6.35 -17.24 5.48
N LEU A 141 -6.04 -16.35 4.55
CA LEU A 141 -7.00 -15.45 3.94
C LEU A 141 -7.39 -16.00 2.57
N HIS A 142 -8.67 -16.01 2.28
CA HIS A 142 -9.22 -16.46 1.00
C HIS A 142 -9.89 -15.29 0.30
N LEU A 143 -9.40 -14.98 -0.91
CA LEU A 143 -9.95 -13.92 -1.75
C LEU A 143 -10.53 -14.54 -3.00
N ASP A 144 -11.83 -14.33 -3.24
CA ASP A 144 -12.51 -14.79 -4.45
C ASP A 144 -12.97 -13.60 -5.26
N CYS A 145 -12.50 -13.51 -6.51
CA CYS A 145 -12.78 -12.41 -7.42
C CYS A 145 -13.62 -12.89 -8.60
N PRO A 146 -14.74 -12.18 -8.93
CA PRO A 146 -15.61 -12.56 -10.05
C PRO A 146 -14.95 -12.36 -11.41
N GLY A 147 -13.90 -11.55 -11.48
CA GLY A 147 -13.16 -11.24 -12.70
C GLY A 147 -11.81 -10.62 -12.37
N PRO A 148 -11.16 -9.97 -13.34
CA PRO A 148 -9.89 -9.31 -13.11
C PRO A 148 -9.99 -8.27 -11.99
N ALA A 149 -9.03 -8.29 -11.09
CA ALA A 149 -8.97 -7.37 -9.96
C ALA A 149 -7.52 -7.11 -9.54
N SER A 150 -7.29 -5.93 -8.98
CA SER A 150 -5.98 -5.51 -8.49
C SER A 150 -6.12 -4.92 -7.09
N PHE A 151 -5.28 -5.40 -6.19
CA PHE A 151 -5.25 -5.03 -4.78
C PHE A 151 -3.84 -4.64 -4.35
N MET A 152 -3.77 -3.84 -3.29
CA MET A 152 -2.54 -3.61 -2.54
C MET A 152 -2.71 -4.21 -1.14
N ALA A 153 -1.83 -5.12 -0.77
CA ALA A 153 -1.75 -5.66 0.57
C ALA A 153 -0.71 -4.88 1.37
N ALA A 154 -1.14 -4.19 2.41
CA ALA A 154 -0.26 -3.49 3.33
C ALA A 154 -0.23 -4.24 4.66
N GLN A 155 0.96 -4.40 5.23
CA GLN A 155 1.15 -5.08 6.50
C GLN A 155 2.02 -4.24 7.41
N VAL A 156 1.62 -4.14 8.65
CA VAL A 156 2.32 -3.40 9.69
C VAL A 156 2.62 -4.34 10.86
N ARG A 157 3.84 -4.27 11.37
CA ARG A 157 4.24 -4.92 12.62
C ARG A 157 4.78 -3.89 13.59
N SER A 158 4.42 -4.03 14.85
CA SER A 158 5.01 -3.22 15.93
C SER A 158 6.45 -3.63 16.18
N LEU A 159 7.31 -2.66 16.44
CA LEU A 159 8.68 -2.90 16.90
C LEU A 159 8.71 -2.89 18.42
N PRO A 160 9.63 -3.67 19.06
CA PRO A 160 9.77 -3.71 20.51
C PRO A 160 10.16 -2.36 21.11
#